data_d1134d7a8fa3cffed4f2c115d37c1382
#
_entry.id   d1134d7a8fa3cffed4f2c115d37c1382
#
_cell.length_a   1.000
_cell.length_b   1.000
_cell.length_c   1.000
_cell.angle_alpha   90.00
_cell.angle_beta   90.00
_cell.angle_gamma   90.00
#
_symmetry.space_group_name_H-M   'P 1'
#
loop_
_entity.id
_entity.type
_entity.pdbx_description
1 polymer ?
#
loop_
_entity_poly.entity_id
_entity_poly.type
_entity_poly.pdbx_seq_one_letter_code
_entity_poly.pdbx_strand_id
1 'polypeptide(L)'
;MKIAHLADLHLGFRQYHRQTSAGINQREADVANAFRAAVDGVISARPDAVIIAGDLFQQVRPSNFSIVFAFRQLQRLTEELPGAPVIVIAGNHETPRSSETGSILSLYEELGIQVASDEMRRLVFPGLDLSVLAVPHAALFAPERPLLRRAGPERYQVLVLHGEVEGVFPFDRSWVEYGGALLDPELLRAEPWSYVALGHYHVQHEVGPRIWYSGALEWVTPNVWGELADEARHGLQGKGWLLVDLDTGVATRQTVPQARGVFDLPRLNAEGQSAEELDRLIAKRLARVPGGLADAIVRLVVENIPRHVMRELDHGAIRAAKARALHLHLDFRRPEAERTVGVGGPGRRQTLPDLVREYLSRRPLPERLSRERFVALGLEMLADADDSVPDRSP
;
A
#
# COMPACT_ATOMS: atom_id res chain seq x y z
N MET A 1 14.57 -20.19 19.31
CA MET A 1 13.25 -19.59 19.56
C MET A 1 12.67 -19.11 18.25
N LYS A 2 11.41 -19.47 17.94
CA LYS A 2 10.76 -19.07 16.67
C LYS A 2 9.58 -18.17 16.94
N ILE A 3 9.42 -17.12 16.13
CA ILE A 3 8.25 -16.24 16.18
C ILE A 3 7.56 -16.19 14.81
N ALA A 4 6.24 -16.07 14.79
CA ALA A 4 5.48 -15.72 13.59
C ALA A 4 5.29 -14.21 13.54
N HIS A 5 5.65 -13.59 12.42
CA HIS A 5 5.48 -12.15 12.18
C HIS A 5 4.53 -11.93 11.03
N LEU A 6 3.40 -11.30 11.33
CA LEU A 6 2.35 -10.86 10.41
C LEU A 6 2.16 -9.36 10.54
N ALA A 7 1.69 -8.69 9.50
CA ALA A 7 1.23 -7.30 9.51
C ALA A 7 0.25 -7.06 8.36
N ASP A 8 -0.37 -5.90 8.34
CA ASP A 8 -1.13 -5.37 7.20
C ASP A 8 -2.22 -6.33 6.70
N LEU A 9 -3.02 -6.84 7.65
CA LEU A 9 -4.06 -7.83 7.38
C LEU A 9 -5.29 -7.19 6.73
N HIS A 10 -5.59 -5.93 7.05
CA HIS A 10 -6.65 -5.10 6.48
C HIS A 10 -8.02 -5.79 6.40
N LEU A 11 -8.42 -6.51 7.45
CA LEU A 11 -9.75 -7.11 7.51
C LEU A 11 -10.83 -6.04 7.32
N GLY A 12 -11.73 -6.30 6.38
CA GLY A 12 -12.74 -5.32 5.98
C GLY A 12 -12.37 -4.52 4.74
N PHE A 13 -11.21 -4.79 4.08
CA PHE A 13 -10.85 -4.19 2.81
C PHE A 13 -11.88 -4.49 1.73
N ARG A 14 -12.38 -3.45 1.04
CA ARG A 14 -13.38 -3.55 -0.01
C ARG A 14 -12.90 -2.86 -1.27
N GLN A 15 -13.02 -3.59 -2.36
CA GLN A 15 -12.73 -3.06 -3.69
C GLN A 15 -13.60 -3.76 -4.72
N TYR A 16 -13.91 -3.08 -5.81
CA TYR A 16 -14.82 -3.56 -6.83
C TYR A 16 -16.26 -3.78 -6.31
N HIS A 17 -17.19 -4.13 -7.21
CA HIS A 17 -18.63 -4.18 -6.89
C HIS A 17 -19.17 -5.59 -6.69
N ARG A 18 -18.36 -6.64 -6.98
CA ARG A 18 -18.82 -8.01 -6.85
C ARG A 18 -19.03 -8.40 -5.39
N GLN A 19 -20.12 -9.08 -5.14
CA GLN A 19 -20.46 -9.63 -3.83
C GLN A 19 -20.48 -11.16 -3.87
N THR A 20 -20.25 -11.79 -2.73
CA THR A 20 -20.49 -13.21 -2.49
C THR A 20 -21.99 -13.49 -2.44
N SER A 21 -22.38 -14.78 -2.46
CA SER A 21 -23.78 -15.19 -2.26
C SER A 21 -24.38 -14.73 -0.92
N ALA A 22 -23.54 -14.44 0.08
CA ALA A 22 -23.95 -13.91 1.38
C ALA A 22 -24.01 -12.37 1.41
N GLY A 23 -23.84 -11.67 0.29
CA GLY A 23 -23.89 -10.20 0.21
C GLY A 23 -22.64 -9.48 0.73
N ILE A 24 -21.57 -10.20 1.04
CA ILE A 24 -20.29 -9.63 1.47
C ILE A 24 -19.48 -9.19 0.25
N ASN A 25 -18.79 -8.05 0.30
CA ASN A 25 -17.88 -7.67 -0.78
C ASN A 25 -16.85 -8.78 -1.03
N GLN A 26 -16.60 -9.10 -2.29
CA GLN A 26 -15.75 -10.24 -2.64
C GLN A 26 -14.31 -10.07 -2.13
N ARG A 27 -13.76 -8.85 -2.18
CA ARG A 27 -12.40 -8.61 -1.66
C ARG A 27 -12.33 -8.72 -0.13
N GLU A 28 -13.37 -8.30 0.59
CA GLU A 28 -13.48 -8.50 2.03
C GLU A 28 -13.43 -9.99 2.40
N ALA A 29 -14.13 -10.83 1.62
CA ALA A 29 -14.10 -12.28 1.80
C ALA A 29 -12.74 -12.90 1.43
N ASP A 30 -12.08 -12.41 0.38
CA ASP A 30 -10.76 -12.87 -0.06
C ASP A 30 -9.71 -12.60 1.03
N VAL A 31 -9.67 -11.38 1.58
CA VAL A 31 -8.78 -10.99 2.70
C VAL A 31 -9.04 -11.84 3.95
N ALA A 32 -10.32 -12.06 4.29
CA ALA A 32 -10.68 -12.93 5.41
C ALA A 32 -10.17 -14.38 5.20
N ASN A 33 -10.25 -14.91 3.99
CA ASN A 33 -9.75 -16.25 3.65
C ASN A 33 -8.22 -16.31 3.71
N ALA A 34 -7.51 -15.26 3.26
CA ALA A 34 -6.06 -15.18 3.37
C ALA A 34 -5.61 -15.17 4.83
N PHE A 35 -6.29 -14.41 5.70
CA PHE A 35 -6.00 -14.43 7.13
C PHE A 35 -6.26 -15.81 7.76
N ARG A 36 -7.37 -16.46 7.42
CA ARG A 36 -7.63 -17.84 7.89
C ARG A 36 -6.50 -18.78 7.49
N ALA A 37 -6.06 -18.75 6.23
CA ALA A 37 -4.98 -19.61 5.76
C ALA A 37 -3.63 -19.29 6.45
N ALA A 38 -3.36 -18.00 6.74
CA ALA A 38 -2.20 -17.61 7.54
C ALA A 38 -2.27 -18.18 8.96
N VAL A 39 -3.43 -18.08 9.64
CA VAL A 39 -3.66 -18.67 10.97
C VAL A 39 -3.44 -20.19 10.94
N ASP A 40 -3.96 -20.89 9.93
CA ASP A 40 -3.73 -22.34 9.76
C ASP A 40 -2.22 -22.64 9.62
N GLY A 41 -1.51 -21.82 8.84
CA GLY A 41 -0.05 -21.93 8.68
C GLY A 41 0.72 -21.67 9.97
N VAL A 42 0.34 -20.62 10.74
CA VAL A 42 0.96 -20.30 12.03
C VAL A 42 0.75 -21.41 13.04
N ILE A 43 -0.47 -21.93 13.16
CA ILE A 43 -0.79 -23.08 14.04
C ILE A 43 0.07 -24.30 13.67
N SER A 44 0.19 -24.59 12.37
CA SER A 44 1.02 -25.68 11.86
C SER A 44 2.50 -25.49 12.17
N ALA A 45 3.01 -24.27 12.08
CA ALA A 45 4.42 -23.93 12.33
C ALA A 45 4.81 -23.99 13.83
N ARG A 46 3.81 -23.91 14.73
CA ARG A 46 3.99 -23.91 16.20
C ARG A 46 5.09 -22.96 16.67
N PRO A 47 4.99 -21.65 16.39
CA PRO A 47 5.96 -20.67 16.90
C PRO A 47 5.85 -20.53 18.42
N ASP A 48 6.92 -20.05 19.05
CA ASP A 48 6.96 -19.77 20.49
C ASP A 48 6.21 -18.45 20.83
N ALA A 49 6.02 -17.54 19.85
CA ALA A 49 5.21 -16.33 19.97
C ALA A 49 4.67 -15.89 18.61
N VAL A 50 3.58 -15.12 18.61
CA VAL A 50 2.96 -14.54 17.40
C VAL A 50 2.91 -13.02 17.52
N ILE A 51 3.37 -12.31 16.50
CA ILE A 51 3.37 -10.85 16.42
C ILE A 51 2.53 -10.41 15.22
N ILE A 52 1.58 -9.50 15.47
CA ILE A 52 0.84 -8.78 14.43
C ILE A 52 1.25 -7.30 14.54
N ALA A 53 2.08 -6.86 13.59
CA ALA A 53 2.71 -5.56 13.60
C ALA A 53 1.83 -4.46 12.96
N GLY A 54 0.57 -4.37 13.37
CA GLY A 54 -0.38 -3.33 12.98
C GLY A 54 -1.25 -3.67 11.77
N ASP A 55 -2.25 -2.82 11.55
CA ASP A 55 -3.23 -2.87 10.47
C ASP A 55 -3.95 -4.22 10.37
N LEU A 56 -4.46 -4.70 11.52
CA LEU A 56 -5.36 -5.84 11.56
C LEU A 56 -6.66 -5.55 10.79
N PHE A 57 -7.16 -4.31 10.88
CA PHE A 57 -8.37 -3.86 10.21
C PHE A 57 -8.10 -2.76 9.18
N GLN A 58 -8.97 -2.67 8.16
CA GLN A 58 -8.92 -1.62 7.14
C GLN A 58 -9.30 -0.24 7.66
N GLN A 59 -9.99 -0.14 8.78
CA GLN A 59 -10.50 1.14 9.30
C GLN A 59 -10.81 1.06 10.79
N VAL A 60 -10.78 2.20 11.45
CA VAL A 60 -11.03 2.37 12.90
C VAL A 60 -12.34 1.73 13.36
N ARG A 61 -13.37 1.73 12.52
CA ARG A 61 -14.68 1.10 12.78
C ARG A 61 -14.96 0.01 11.77
N PRO A 62 -14.43 -1.22 11.98
CA PRO A 62 -14.62 -2.34 11.07
C PRO A 62 -16.08 -2.78 11.01
N SER A 63 -16.42 -3.56 9.98
CA SER A 63 -17.73 -4.21 9.89
C SER A 63 -17.87 -5.28 10.99
N ASN A 64 -19.12 -5.54 11.42
CA ASN A 64 -19.39 -6.64 12.36
C ASN A 64 -18.87 -7.99 11.83
N PHE A 65 -18.92 -8.21 10.53
CA PHE A 65 -18.35 -9.40 9.90
C PHE A 65 -16.85 -9.49 10.19
N SER A 66 -16.09 -8.44 9.93
CA SER A 66 -14.64 -8.40 10.14
C SER A 66 -14.27 -8.57 11.61
N ILE A 67 -15.01 -7.92 12.53
CA ILE A 67 -14.78 -8.02 13.97
C ILE A 67 -14.98 -9.48 14.47
N VAL A 68 -16.13 -10.08 14.13
CA VAL A 68 -16.45 -11.46 14.56
C VAL A 68 -15.50 -12.47 13.90
N PHE A 69 -15.13 -12.23 12.66
CA PHE A 69 -14.19 -13.09 11.96
C PHE A 69 -12.80 -13.03 12.60
N ALA A 70 -12.26 -11.84 12.85
CA ALA A 70 -10.98 -11.66 13.56
C ALA A 70 -11.01 -12.32 14.93
N PHE A 71 -12.07 -12.11 15.72
CA PHE A 71 -12.22 -12.71 17.04
C PHE A 71 -12.08 -14.23 16.98
N ARG A 72 -12.81 -14.88 16.07
CA ARG A 72 -12.75 -16.34 15.91
C ARG A 72 -11.38 -16.86 15.48
N GLN A 73 -10.68 -16.17 14.59
CA GLN A 73 -9.36 -16.60 14.15
C GLN A 73 -8.30 -16.39 15.24
N LEU A 74 -8.35 -15.28 15.96
CA LEU A 74 -7.46 -14.98 17.07
C LEU A 74 -7.72 -15.92 18.27
N GLN A 75 -8.99 -16.24 18.55
CA GLN A 75 -9.34 -17.26 19.53
C GLN A 75 -8.74 -18.63 19.19
N ARG A 76 -8.83 -19.05 17.92
CA ARG A 76 -8.17 -20.29 17.46
C ARG A 76 -6.66 -20.25 17.70
N LEU A 77 -5.99 -19.13 17.43
CA LEU A 77 -4.54 -19.00 17.69
C LEU A 77 -4.22 -19.24 19.17
N THR A 78 -4.98 -18.62 20.09
CA THR A 78 -4.72 -18.75 21.53
C THR A 78 -5.05 -20.14 22.04
N GLU A 79 -6.11 -20.79 21.54
CA GLU A 79 -6.52 -22.16 21.93
C GLU A 79 -5.55 -23.24 21.39
N GLU A 80 -5.10 -23.11 20.14
CA GLU A 80 -4.25 -24.12 19.47
C GLU A 80 -2.75 -23.95 19.79
N LEU A 81 -2.35 -22.77 20.27
CA LEU A 81 -0.97 -22.47 20.67
C LEU A 81 -0.91 -22.07 22.17
N PRO A 82 -1.30 -22.95 23.08
CA PRO A 82 -1.29 -22.63 24.49
C PRO A 82 0.14 -22.35 24.98
N GLY A 83 0.33 -21.19 25.60
CA GLY A 83 1.63 -20.74 26.08
C GLY A 83 2.43 -19.88 25.09
N ALA A 84 2.03 -19.78 23.82
CA ALA A 84 2.60 -18.84 22.88
C ALA A 84 1.86 -17.48 22.98
N PRO A 85 2.50 -16.41 23.49
CA PRO A 85 1.85 -15.11 23.54
C PRO A 85 1.55 -14.59 22.13
N VAL A 86 0.35 -14.03 21.97
CA VAL A 86 -0.04 -13.28 20.77
C VAL A 86 0.04 -11.79 21.11
N ILE A 87 0.83 -11.05 20.35
CA ILE A 87 1.08 -9.62 20.53
C ILE A 87 0.54 -8.89 19.31
N VAL A 88 -0.29 -7.86 19.52
CA VAL A 88 -0.87 -7.02 18.47
C VAL A 88 -0.59 -5.57 18.78
N ILE A 89 -0.05 -4.83 17.83
CA ILE A 89 0.03 -3.36 17.94
C ILE A 89 -0.99 -2.72 16.99
N ALA A 90 -1.44 -1.50 17.30
CA ALA A 90 -2.25 -0.72 16.36
C ALA A 90 -1.37 -0.11 15.26
N GLY A 91 -1.84 -0.21 14.02
CA GLY A 91 -1.31 0.52 12.88
C GLY A 91 -2.02 1.87 12.67
N ASN A 92 -1.80 2.50 11.51
CA ASN A 92 -2.45 3.77 11.19
C ASN A 92 -3.96 3.62 10.93
N HIS A 93 -4.41 2.45 10.47
CA HIS A 93 -5.83 2.17 10.20
C HIS A 93 -6.67 1.95 11.46
N GLU A 94 -6.09 1.51 12.57
CA GLU A 94 -6.77 1.37 13.86
C GLU A 94 -6.58 2.58 14.78
N THR A 95 -5.72 3.53 14.44
CA THR A 95 -5.47 4.71 15.28
C THR A 95 -6.64 5.70 15.17
N PRO A 96 -7.48 5.86 16.22
CA PRO A 96 -8.61 6.77 16.17
C PRO A 96 -8.12 8.22 16.17
N ARG A 97 -8.84 9.08 15.44
CA ARG A 97 -8.57 10.54 15.44
C ARG A 97 -8.99 11.24 16.72
N SER A 98 -9.76 10.58 17.59
CA SER A 98 -10.28 11.09 18.85
C SER A 98 -10.14 10.03 19.94
N SER A 99 -9.62 10.41 21.09
CA SER A 99 -9.45 9.55 22.27
C SER A 99 -10.76 8.98 22.82
N GLU A 100 -11.89 9.62 22.53
CA GLU A 100 -13.21 9.17 23.01
C GLU A 100 -13.67 7.84 22.40
N THR A 101 -13.09 7.45 21.26
CA THR A 101 -13.56 6.27 20.52
C THR A 101 -12.97 4.97 21.08
N GLY A 102 -11.80 5.02 21.72
CA GLY A 102 -11.03 3.82 22.10
C GLY A 102 -10.56 3.01 20.87
N SER A 103 -9.70 2.03 21.10
CA SER A 103 -9.26 1.12 20.04
C SER A 103 -10.14 -0.13 20.02
N ILE A 104 -10.55 -0.56 18.81
CA ILE A 104 -11.26 -1.83 18.62
C ILE A 104 -10.39 -3.03 19.04
N LEU A 105 -9.07 -2.88 19.04
CA LEU A 105 -8.14 -3.96 19.38
C LEU A 105 -8.24 -4.39 20.84
N SER A 106 -8.69 -3.50 21.76
CA SER A 106 -8.88 -3.85 23.16
C SER A 106 -9.90 -4.98 23.38
N LEU A 107 -10.80 -5.21 22.43
CA LEU A 107 -11.72 -6.36 22.47
C LEU A 107 -10.98 -7.71 22.52
N TYR A 108 -9.78 -7.79 21.95
CA TYR A 108 -9.01 -9.04 21.87
C TYR A 108 -8.18 -9.33 23.12
N GLU A 109 -8.07 -8.36 24.04
CA GLU A 109 -7.48 -8.60 25.36
C GLU A 109 -8.28 -9.65 26.15
N GLU A 110 -9.59 -9.75 25.90
CA GLU A 110 -10.48 -10.79 26.46
C GLU A 110 -10.06 -12.23 26.06
N LEU A 111 -9.26 -12.39 25.00
CA LEU A 111 -8.67 -13.64 24.56
C LEU A 111 -7.28 -13.88 25.16
N GLY A 112 -6.80 -13.03 26.08
CA GLY A 112 -5.43 -13.07 26.61
C GLY A 112 -4.36 -12.51 25.67
N ILE A 113 -4.75 -11.88 24.57
CA ILE A 113 -3.84 -11.24 23.60
C ILE A 113 -3.27 -9.96 24.22
N GLN A 114 -1.98 -9.74 24.01
CA GLN A 114 -1.31 -8.52 24.46
C GLN A 114 -1.46 -7.42 23.39
N VAL A 115 -2.23 -6.40 23.71
CA VAL A 115 -2.50 -5.28 22.78
C VAL A 115 -1.74 -4.04 23.19
N ALA A 116 -1.11 -3.34 22.22
CA ALA A 116 -0.62 -1.98 22.36
C ALA A 116 -1.28 -1.10 21.31
N SER A 117 -2.22 -0.23 21.70
CA SER A 117 -3.00 0.60 20.77
C SER A 117 -2.60 2.07 20.76
N ASP A 118 -2.32 2.66 21.91
CA ASP A 118 -2.13 4.11 22.05
C ASP A 118 -0.72 4.46 22.52
N GLU A 119 -0.19 3.69 23.47
CA GLU A 119 1.10 3.92 24.10
C GLU A 119 2.06 2.75 23.88
N MET A 120 3.35 3.06 23.90
CA MET A 120 4.40 2.06 23.90
C MET A 120 4.29 1.17 25.15
N ARG A 121 4.36 -0.14 24.94
CA ARG A 121 4.33 -1.14 26.03
C ARG A 121 5.56 -2.04 25.94
N ARG A 122 6.18 -2.30 27.10
CA ARG A 122 7.16 -3.37 27.24
C ARG A 122 6.47 -4.59 27.84
N LEU A 123 6.44 -5.66 27.09
CA LEU A 123 5.81 -6.93 27.42
C LEU A 123 6.93 -7.92 27.74
N VAL A 124 6.90 -8.53 28.92
CA VAL A 124 7.93 -9.48 29.37
C VAL A 124 7.31 -10.85 29.55
N PHE A 125 7.94 -11.85 28.97
CA PHE A 125 7.54 -13.27 29.03
C PHE A 125 8.69 -14.10 29.61
N PRO A 126 8.81 -14.16 30.96
CA PRO A 126 9.94 -14.79 31.61
C PRO A 126 10.12 -16.27 31.24
N GLY A 127 9.02 -17.01 31.04
CA GLY A 127 9.06 -18.42 30.63
C GLY A 127 9.66 -18.65 29.23
N LEU A 128 9.77 -17.63 28.42
CA LEU A 128 10.35 -17.64 27.07
C LEU A 128 11.69 -16.88 26.98
N ASP A 129 12.14 -16.28 28.09
CA ASP A 129 13.30 -15.38 28.10
C ASP A 129 13.18 -14.27 27.01
N LEU A 130 11.95 -13.75 26.84
CA LEU A 130 11.53 -12.83 25.78
C LEU A 130 11.00 -11.53 26.36
N SER A 131 11.49 -10.40 25.83
CA SER A 131 10.91 -9.08 26.02
C SER A 131 10.54 -8.49 24.67
N VAL A 132 9.32 -7.93 24.56
CA VAL A 132 8.83 -7.28 23.34
C VAL A 132 8.55 -5.80 23.63
N LEU A 133 9.21 -4.91 22.93
CA LEU A 133 8.89 -3.49 22.93
C LEU A 133 7.87 -3.22 21.82
N ALA A 134 6.60 -3.13 22.21
CA ALA A 134 5.46 -2.93 21.33
C ALA A 134 5.17 -1.43 21.21
N VAL A 135 5.40 -0.85 20.03
CA VAL A 135 5.25 0.59 19.75
C VAL A 135 4.18 0.78 18.68
N PRO A 136 2.95 1.12 19.09
CA PRO A 136 1.86 1.36 18.14
C PRO A 136 2.09 2.65 17.35
N HIS A 137 1.42 2.77 16.21
CA HIS A 137 1.48 3.94 15.35
C HIS A 137 1.22 5.26 16.11
N ALA A 138 0.22 5.31 16.98
CA ALA A 138 -0.12 6.51 17.77
C ALA A 138 1.05 7.02 18.61
N ALA A 139 1.82 6.12 19.23
CA ALA A 139 2.97 6.48 20.04
C ALA A 139 4.11 7.15 19.23
N LEU A 140 4.23 6.85 17.94
CA LEU A 140 5.22 7.43 17.04
C LEU A 140 4.89 8.89 16.66
N PHE A 141 3.64 9.31 16.82
CA PHE A 141 3.17 10.68 16.62
C PHE A 141 3.02 11.48 17.91
N ALA A 142 3.31 10.88 19.06
CA ALA A 142 3.31 11.60 20.32
C ALA A 142 4.32 12.77 20.27
N PRO A 143 4.04 13.91 20.97
CA PRO A 143 4.95 15.05 21.03
C PRO A 143 6.36 14.66 21.48
N GLU A 144 6.43 13.73 22.43
CA GLU A 144 7.67 13.09 22.84
C GLU A 144 7.70 11.67 22.29
N ARG A 145 8.47 11.45 21.23
CA ARG A 145 8.62 10.11 20.67
C ARG A 145 9.25 9.17 21.67
N PRO A 146 8.76 7.93 21.77
CA PRO A 146 9.30 6.95 22.70
C PRO A 146 10.76 6.60 22.36
N LEU A 147 11.56 6.41 23.39
CA LEU A 147 12.93 5.92 23.23
C LEU A 147 12.92 4.42 22.92
N LEU A 148 13.41 4.06 21.74
CA LEU A 148 13.54 2.68 21.30
C LEU A 148 14.80 2.04 21.90
N ARG A 149 14.71 1.59 23.17
CA ARG A 149 15.86 1.02 23.89
C ARG A 149 15.55 -0.36 24.42
N ARG A 150 16.54 -1.22 24.34
CA ARG A 150 16.54 -2.48 25.05
C ARG A 150 16.55 -2.25 26.56
N ALA A 151 15.84 -3.09 27.30
CA ALA A 151 15.87 -3.08 28.77
C ALA A 151 15.45 -4.43 29.30
N GLY A 152 15.99 -4.79 30.48
CA GLY A 152 15.75 -6.07 31.11
C GLY A 152 16.84 -7.10 30.77
N PRO A 153 16.85 -8.23 31.49
CA PRO A 153 17.85 -9.29 31.36
C PRO A 153 17.53 -10.29 30.24
N GLU A 154 16.33 -10.21 29.64
CA GLU A 154 15.84 -11.20 28.70
C GLU A 154 16.80 -11.38 27.52
N ARG A 155 17.12 -12.64 27.19
CA ARG A 155 17.98 -13.00 26.07
C ARG A 155 17.45 -12.48 24.75
N TYR A 156 16.13 -12.68 24.49
CA TYR A 156 15.49 -12.24 23.28
C TYR A 156 14.76 -10.91 23.51
N GLN A 157 15.15 -9.90 22.77
CA GLN A 157 14.50 -8.61 22.85
C GLN A 157 14.07 -8.18 21.45
N VAL A 158 12.76 -8.12 21.25
CA VAL A 158 12.12 -7.83 19.96
C VAL A 158 11.51 -6.43 20.00
N LEU A 159 11.69 -5.68 18.93
CA LEU A 159 11.04 -4.39 18.71
C LEU A 159 9.92 -4.59 17.67
N VAL A 160 8.73 -4.08 17.95
CA VAL A 160 7.59 -4.12 17.04
C VAL A 160 7.11 -2.70 16.76
N LEU A 161 7.02 -2.33 15.49
CA LEU A 161 6.68 -0.98 15.02
C LEU A 161 5.74 -1.06 13.82
N HIS A 162 4.93 0.00 13.65
CA HIS A 162 4.15 0.20 12.43
C HIS A 162 4.41 1.59 11.85
N GLY A 163 5.15 1.64 10.74
CA GLY A 163 5.54 2.91 10.14
C GLY A 163 6.44 2.74 8.92
N GLU A 164 6.84 3.88 8.37
CA GLU A 164 7.58 4.00 7.13
C GLU A 164 9.08 4.23 7.40
N VAL A 165 9.92 3.26 7.05
CA VAL A 165 11.38 3.43 7.15
C VAL A 165 11.89 4.25 5.96
N GLU A 166 12.64 5.32 6.25
CA GLU A 166 13.23 6.19 5.23
C GLU A 166 14.11 5.40 4.26
N GLY A 167 13.96 5.68 2.96
CA GLY A 167 14.77 5.10 1.90
C GLY A 167 14.34 3.70 1.46
N VAL A 168 13.35 3.07 2.11
CA VAL A 168 12.84 1.73 1.75
C VAL A 168 11.76 1.81 0.67
N PHE A 169 10.90 2.81 0.76
CA PHE A 169 9.74 2.92 -0.12
C PHE A 169 10.14 3.33 -1.54
N PRO A 170 9.46 2.80 -2.57
CA PRO A 170 9.76 3.13 -3.96
C PRO A 170 9.51 4.62 -4.24
N PHE A 171 10.21 5.15 -5.25
CA PHE A 171 10.05 6.54 -5.69
C PHE A 171 8.62 6.82 -6.18
N ASP A 172 8.02 5.87 -6.92
CA ASP A 172 6.59 5.92 -7.28
C ASP A 172 5.75 5.46 -6.10
N ARG A 173 5.20 6.42 -5.39
CA ARG A 173 4.36 6.20 -4.20
C ARG A 173 2.87 6.10 -4.51
N SER A 174 2.50 5.99 -5.79
CA SER A 174 1.08 5.98 -6.22
C SER A 174 0.26 4.82 -5.67
N TRP A 175 0.91 3.78 -5.14
CA TRP A 175 0.29 2.62 -4.54
C TRP A 175 0.55 2.48 -3.03
N VAL A 176 1.52 3.22 -2.48
CA VAL A 176 1.86 3.20 -1.05
C VAL A 176 0.80 3.95 -0.27
N GLU A 177 0.39 3.40 0.86
CA GLU A 177 -0.54 4.07 1.75
C GLU A 177 0.10 5.30 2.40
N TYR A 178 -0.73 6.33 2.61
CA TYR A 178 -0.30 7.55 3.30
C TYR A 178 -0.57 7.44 4.79
N GLY A 179 0.23 8.15 5.59
CA GLY A 179 0.00 8.30 7.02
C GLY A 179 0.89 7.44 7.90
N GLY A 180 1.86 6.74 7.34
CA GLY A 180 2.89 6.05 8.11
C GLY A 180 3.77 7.05 8.88
N ALA A 181 4.11 6.72 10.14
CA ALA A 181 5.11 7.46 10.89
C ALA A 181 6.50 7.23 10.26
N LEU A 182 7.21 8.30 9.96
CA LEU A 182 8.54 8.21 9.38
C LEU A 182 9.55 7.72 10.42
N LEU A 183 10.28 6.65 10.10
CA LEU A 183 11.26 5.98 10.94
C LEU A 183 12.66 6.14 10.35
N ASP A 184 13.57 6.68 11.14
CA ASP A 184 14.98 6.71 10.79
C ASP A 184 15.57 5.29 10.90
N PRO A 185 16.15 4.72 9.83
CA PRO A 185 16.77 3.40 9.86
C PRO A 185 17.91 3.27 10.87
N GLU A 186 18.61 4.37 11.20
CA GLU A 186 19.68 4.34 12.20
C GLU A 186 19.13 4.12 13.61
N LEU A 187 17.95 4.64 13.94
CA LEU A 187 17.28 4.37 15.22
C LEU A 187 16.92 2.89 15.39
N LEU A 188 16.57 2.21 14.31
CA LEU A 188 16.26 0.77 14.34
C LEU A 188 17.50 -0.09 14.55
N ARG A 189 18.68 0.41 14.13
CA ARG A 189 19.99 -0.26 14.26
C ARG A 189 20.78 0.15 15.51
N ALA A 190 20.34 1.21 16.21
CA ALA A 190 21.04 1.74 17.36
C ALA A 190 21.19 0.75 18.52
N GLU A 191 20.28 -0.22 18.62
CA GLU A 191 20.29 -1.26 19.64
C GLU A 191 20.40 -2.64 18.98
N PRO A 192 21.10 -3.61 19.60
CA PRO A 192 21.24 -4.96 19.04
C PRO A 192 19.97 -5.82 19.31
N TRP A 193 18.85 -5.44 18.69
CA TRP A 193 17.61 -6.20 18.77
C TRP A 193 17.79 -7.63 18.27
N SER A 194 17.14 -8.59 18.91
CA SER A 194 17.06 -9.96 18.40
C SER A 194 16.27 -10.01 17.09
N TYR A 195 15.29 -9.12 16.97
CA TYR A 195 14.51 -8.91 15.75
C TYR A 195 13.74 -7.58 15.82
N VAL A 196 13.53 -6.94 14.67
CA VAL A 196 12.65 -5.79 14.51
C VAL A 196 11.54 -6.18 13.53
N ALA A 197 10.31 -6.23 14.05
CA ALA A 197 9.10 -6.55 13.29
C ALA A 197 8.40 -5.27 12.84
N LEU A 198 8.30 -5.04 11.54
CA LEU A 198 7.72 -3.85 10.94
C LEU A 198 6.43 -4.18 10.20
N GLY A 199 5.41 -3.32 10.31
CA GLY A 199 4.23 -3.24 9.45
C GLY A 199 4.13 -1.90 8.74
N HIS A 200 3.14 -1.73 7.87
CA HIS A 200 2.84 -0.60 7.00
C HIS A 200 3.25 -0.80 5.53
N TYR A 201 4.29 -1.56 5.25
CA TYR A 201 4.73 -1.82 3.89
C TYR A 201 4.24 -3.19 3.43
N HIS A 202 3.28 -3.21 2.49
CA HIS A 202 2.56 -4.42 2.09
C HIS A 202 3.42 -5.44 1.31
N VAL A 203 4.65 -5.09 0.96
CA VAL A 203 5.61 -5.97 0.31
C VAL A 203 6.63 -6.48 1.32
N GLN A 204 6.84 -7.79 1.36
CA GLN A 204 7.88 -8.36 2.24
C GLN A 204 9.25 -7.80 1.87
N HIS A 205 9.94 -7.24 2.85
CA HIS A 205 11.21 -6.57 2.60
C HIS A 205 12.14 -6.62 3.80
N GLU A 206 13.39 -6.99 3.54
CA GLU A 206 14.47 -6.87 4.52
C GLU A 206 15.08 -5.47 4.48
N VAL A 207 14.88 -4.71 5.54
CA VAL A 207 15.46 -3.35 5.70
C VAL A 207 16.93 -3.41 6.09
N GLY A 208 17.29 -4.47 6.76
CA GLY A 208 18.65 -4.74 7.26
C GLY A 208 18.68 -6.00 8.09
N PRO A 209 19.85 -6.44 8.56
CA PRO A 209 19.96 -7.67 9.33
C PRO A 209 18.96 -7.71 10.49
N ARG A 210 18.09 -8.70 10.52
CA ARG A 210 17.04 -8.87 11.55
C ARG A 210 15.94 -7.81 11.57
N ILE A 211 15.81 -6.96 10.54
CA ILE A 211 14.82 -5.89 10.45
C ILE A 211 13.97 -6.15 9.21
N TRP A 212 12.68 -6.46 9.39
CA TRP A 212 11.83 -6.91 8.30
C TRP A 212 10.43 -6.30 8.33
N TYR A 213 9.92 -5.96 7.17
CA TYR A 213 8.50 -5.89 6.89
C TYR A 213 7.96 -7.27 6.54
N SER A 214 6.90 -7.72 7.21
CA SER A 214 6.27 -9.00 6.87
C SER A 214 5.44 -8.95 5.58
N GLY A 215 5.00 -7.77 5.21
CA GLY A 215 4.06 -7.56 4.12
C GLY A 215 2.64 -8.00 4.46
N ALA A 216 1.71 -7.65 3.57
CA ALA A 216 0.30 -8.01 3.66
C ALA A 216 0.05 -9.49 3.25
N LEU A 217 -1.09 -10.04 3.68
CA LEU A 217 -1.50 -11.41 3.34
C LEU A 217 -2.28 -11.49 2.02
N GLU A 218 -2.74 -10.36 1.52
CA GLU A 218 -3.50 -10.22 0.27
C GLU A 218 -3.18 -8.84 -0.34
N TRP A 219 -3.45 -8.62 -1.61
CA TRP A 219 -3.31 -7.29 -2.23
C TRP A 219 -4.42 -6.37 -1.71
N VAL A 220 -4.07 -5.43 -0.87
CA VAL A 220 -5.00 -4.56 -0.14
C VAL A 220 -4.83 -3.07 -0.46
N THR A 221 -4.04 -2.75 -1.47
CA THR A 221 -3.90 -1.37 -1.96
C THR A 221 -4.94 -1.03 -3.03
N PRO A 222 -5.37 0.24 -3.13
CA PRO A 222 -6.22 0.69 -4.24
C PRO A 222 -5.56 0.52 -5.62
N ASN A 223 -4.24 0.66 -5.69
CA ASN A 223 -3.45 0.45 -6.90
C ASN A 223 -2.62 -0.85 -6.80
N VAL A 224 -3.30 -1.98 -6.95
CA VAL A 224 -2.70 -3.32 -6.90
C VAL A 224 -1.54 -3.50 -7.91
N TRP A 225 -1.53 -2.75 -9.00
CA TRP A 225 -0.52 -2.86 -10.06
C TRP A 225 0.86 -2.36 -9.62
N GLY A 226 0.89 -1.29 -8.82
CA GLY A 226 2.13 -0.78 -8.24
C GLY A 226 2.71 -1.75 -7.23
N GLU A 227 1.87 -2.30 -6.36
CA GLU A 227 2.24 -3.31 -5.37
C GLU A 227 2.79 -4.58 -6.05
N LEU A 228 2.09 -5.09 -7.09
CA LEU A 228 2.52 -6.25 -7.88
C LEU A 228 3.88 -6.02 -8.57
N ALA A 229 4.09 -4.82 -9.13
CA ALA A 229 5.35 -4.45 -9.76
C ALA A 229 6.50 -4.39 -8.75
N ASP A 230 6.22 -3.96 -7.53
CA ASP A 230 7.22 -3.86 -6.47
C ASP A 230 7.57 -5.25 -5.91
N GLU A 231 6.59 -6.12 -5.70
CA GLU A 231 6.83 -7.54 -5.39
C GLU A 231 7.76 -8.19 -6.43
N ALA A 232 7.49 -7.93 -7.72
CA ALA A 232 8.32 -8.47 -8.79
C ALA A 232 9.77 -7.96 -8.75
N ARG A 233 10.01 -6.69 -8.35
CA ARG A 233 11.36 -6.13 -8.16
C ARG A 233 12.12 -6.84 -7.04
N HIS A 234 11.41 -7.26 -6.00
CA HIS A 234 11.98 -8.03 -4.89
C HIS A 234 12.02 -9.54 -5.13
N GLY A 235 11.66 -10.00 -6.33
CA GLY A 235 11.63 -11.43 -6.68
C GLY A 235 10.57 -12.23 -5.93
N LEU A 236 9.55 -11.57 -5.39
CA LEU A 236 8.49 -12.18 -4.63
C LEU A 236 7.39 -12.74 -5.56
N GLN A 237 6.76 -13.83 -5.13
CA GLN A 237 5.60 -14.41 -5.80
C GLN A 237 4.47 -14.58 -4.79
N GLY A 238 3.47 -13.67 -4.86
CA GLY A 238 2.30 -13.66 -3.99
C GLY A 238 2.60 -13.23 -2.56
N LYS A 239 1.65 -13.36 -1.68
CA LYS A 239 1.61 -12.85 -0.31
C LYS A 239 1.95 -13.89 0.75
N GLY A 240 2.23 -13.45 1.98
CA GLY A 240 2.52 -14.36 3.07
C GLY A 240 2.97 -13.65 4.33
N TRP A 241 3.52 -14.41 5.27
CA TRP A 241 4.02 -13.97 6.56
C TRP A 241 5.43 -14.52 6.80
N LEU A 242 6.10 -14.14 7.88
CA LEU A 242 7.46 -14.56 8.21
C LEU A 242 7.50 -15.47 9.42
N LEU A 243 8.18 -16.61 9.30
CA LEU A 243 8.62 -17.42 10.43
C LEU A 243 10.08 -17.08 10.71
N VAL A 244 10.36 -16.53 11.90
CA VAL A 244 11.67 -16.00 12.26
C VAL A 244 12.29 -16.83 13.35
N ASP A 245 13.52 -17.28 13.15
CA ASP A 245 14.35 -17.90 14.17
C ASP A 245 15.21 -16.81 14.84
N LEU A 246 14.92 -16.52 16.11
CA LEU A 246 15.61 -15.45 16.86
C LEU A 246 17.07 -15.79 17.19
N ASP A 247 17.45 -17.08 17.25
CA ASP A 247 18.83 -17.47 17.50
C ASP A 247 19.73 -17.17 16.30
N THR A 248 19.27 -17.49 15.11
CA THR A 248 20.02 -17.26 13.87
C THR A 248 19.72 -15.90 13.24
N GLY A 249 18.55 -15.31 13.51
CA GLY A 249 18.05 -14.12 12.87
C GLY A 249 17.48 -14.37 11.46
N VAL A 250 17.34 -15.63 11.07
CA VAL A 250 16.82 -15.99 9.75
C VAL A 250 15.30 -15.85 9.74
N ALA A 251 14.79 -15.05 8.82
CA ALA A 251 13.37 -14.94 8.52
C ALA A 251 13.04 -15.81 7.30
N THR A 252 12.12 -16.75 7.46
CA THR A 252 11.67 -17.64 6.40
C THR A 252 10.25 -17.28 5.98
N ARG A 253 10.08 -17.00 4.69
CA ARG A 253 8.80 -16.68 4.13
C ARG A 253 7.86 -17.88 4.13
N GLN A 254 6.64 -17.65 4.61
CA GLN A 254 5.51 -18.57 4.57
C GLN A 254 4.46 -18.02 3.61
N THR A 255 4.25 -18.67 2.49
CA THR A 255 3.29 -18.22 1.47
C THR A 255 1.85 -18.52 1.89
N VAL A 256 0.93 -17.64 1.56
CA VAL A 256 -0.50 -17.82 1.75
C VAL A 256 -1.16 -18.05 0.38
N PRO A 257 -2.03 -19.06 0.23
CA PRO A 257 -2.78 -19.27 -1.00
C PRO A 257 -3.64 -18.04 -1.32
N GLN A 258 -3.46 -17.49 -2.52
CA GLN A 258 -4.24 -16.35 -2.97
C GLN A 258 -5.57 -16.82 -3.56
N ALA A 259 -6.67 -16.20 -3.15
CA ALA A 259 -7.99 -16.55 -3.65
C ALA A 259 -8.14 -16.26 -5.16
N ARG A 260 -7.35 -15.32 -5.69
CA ARG A 260 -7.46 -14.86 -7.09
C ARG A 260 -6.12 -14.57 -7.70
N GLY A 261 -6.02 -14.82 -9.01
CA GLY A 261 -4.88 -14.34 -9.80
C GLY A 261 -4.99 -12.83 -10.04
N VAL A 262 -3.86 -12.14 -9.87
CA VAL A 262 -3.69 -10.73 -10.21
C VAL A 262 -2.66 -10.64 -11.32
N PHE A 263 -3.02 -10.04 -12.47
CA PHE A 263 -2.18 -10.05 -13.66
C PHE A 263 -2.10 -8.66 -14.29
N ASP A 264 -0.91 -8.12 -14.39
CA ASP A 264 -0.59 -6.96 -15.23
C ASP A 264 -0.04 -7.48 -16.56
N LEU A 265 -0.88 -7.44 -17.60
CA LEU A 265 -0.53 -8.04 -18.88
C LEU A 265 0.46 -7.16 -19.65
N PRO A 266 1.34 -7.75 -20.47
CA PRO A 266 2.23 -6.98 -21.35
C PRO A 266 1.43 -6.01 -22.22
N ARG A 267 1.87 -4.76 -22.26
CA ARG A 267 1.23 -3.65 -22.97
C ARG A 267 1.05 -3.95 -24.46
N LEU A 268 0.03 -3.34 -25.06
CA LEU A 268 -0.19 -3.30 -26.50
C LEU A 268 0.07 -1.90 -27.02
N ASN A 269 0.75 -1.78 -28.17
CA ASN A 269 0.85 -0.54 -28.92
C ASN A 269 -0.21 -0.54 -30.03
N ALA A 270 -1.11 0.44 -30.02
CA ALA A 270 -2.19 0.60 -31.01
C ALA A 270 -1.80 1.49 -32.19
N GLU A 271 -0.54 1.94 -32.27
CA GLU A 271 -0.07 2.78 -33.38
C GLU A 271 -0.21 2.04 -34.71
N GLY A 272 -0.89 2.66 -35.67
CA GLY A 272 -1.13 2.09 -37.00
C GLY A 272 -2.08 0.91 -37.06
N GLN A 273 -2.69 0.49 -35.91
CA GLN A 273 -3.64 -0.63 -35.88
C GLN A 273 -5.06 -0.14 -36.21
N SER A 274 -5.80 -0.95 -36.95
CA SER A 274 -7.27 -0.79 -37.08
C SER A 274 -7.99 -1.26 -35.81
N ALA A 275 -9.25 -0.90 -35.63
CA ALA A 275 -10.07 -1.34 -34.51
C ALA A 275 -10.19 -2.87 -34.48
N GLU A 276 -10.42 -3.49 -35.64
CA GLU A 276 -10.56 -4.94 -35.78
C GLU A 276 -9.26 -5.70 -35.43
N GLU A 277 -8.10 -5.18 -35.83
CA GLU A 277 -6.81 -5.75 -35.45
C GLU A 277 -6.56 -5.64 -33.96
N LEU A 278 -6.90 -4.48 -33.39
CA LEU A 278 -6.74 -4.23 -31.95
C LEU A 278 -7.68 -5.11 -31.13
N ASP A 279 -8.93 -5.32 -31.54
CA ASP A 279 -9.87 -6.25 -30.90
C ASP A 279 -9.30 -7.67 -30.86
N ARG A 280 -8.72 -8.13 -31.99
CA ARG A 280 -8.05 -9.45 -32.06
C ARG A 280 -6.84 -9.53 -31.13
N LEU A 281 -6.04 -8.48 -31.04
CA LEU A 281 -4.86 -8.42 -30.16
C LEU A 281 -5.26 -8.42 -28.68
N ILE A 282 -6.28 -7.64 -28.30
CA ILE A 282 -6.85 -7.62 -26.96
C ILE A 282 -7.37 -9.01 -26.58
N ALA A 283 -8.22 -9.61 -27.42
CA ALA A 283 -8.75 -10.96 -27.18
C ALA A 283 -7.63 -11.99 -27.01
N LYS A 284 -6.61 -11.97 -27.89
CA LYS A 284 -5.43 -12.85 -27.80
C LYS A 284 -4.64 -12.63 -26.50
N ARG A 285 -4.52 -11.38 -26.03
CA ARG A 285 -3.81 -11.07 -24.81
C ARG A 285 -4.59 -11.57 -23.58
N LEU A 286 -5.88 -11.33 -23.53
CA LEU A 286 -6.77 -11.80 -22.46
C LEU A 286 -6.86 -13.34 -22.38
N ALA A 287 -6.80 -14.03 -23.52
CA ALA A 287 -6.78 -15.49 -23.57
C ALA A 287 -5.52 -16.12 -22.96
N ARG A 288 -4.46 -15.34 -22.74
CA ARG A 288 -3.20 -15.81 -22.12
C ARG A 288 -3.16 -15.66 -20.61
N VAL A 289 -4.23 -15.14 -19.98
CA VAL A 289 -4.30 -15.07 -18.52
C VAL A 289 -4.26 -16.48 -17.94
N PRO A 290 -3.31 -16.82 -17.08
CA PRO A 290 -3.21 -18.12 -16.44
C PRO A 290 -4.50 -18.44 -15.67
N GLY A 291 -5.08 -19.61 -15.91
CA GLY A 291 -6.39 -19.98 -15.33
C GLY A 291 -7.60 -19.27 -15.96
N GLY A 292 -7.38 -18.39 -16.94
CA GLY A 292 -8.44 -17.63 -17.61
C GLY A 292 -8.87 -16.37 -16.86
N LEU A 293 -9.90 -15.68 -17.39
CA LEU A 293 -10.41 -14.43 -16.82
C LEU A 293 -11.37 -14.63 -15.64
N ALA A 294 -11.88 -15.85 -15.44
CA ALA A 294 -12.89 -16.08 -14.42
C ALA A 294 -12.35 -15.67 -13.05
N ASP A 295 -13.04 -14.72 -12.41
CA ASP A 295 -12.71 -14.20 -11.08
C ASP A 295 -11.31 -13.57 -10.90
N ALA A 296 -10.52 -13.41 -11.96
CA ALA A 296 -9.22 -12.78 -11.94
C ALA A 296 -9.31 -11.24 -11.86
N ILE A 297 -8.26 -10.62 -11.36
CA ILE A 297 -8.02 -9.18 -11.39
C ILE A 297 -6.97 -8.94 -12.48
N VAL A 298 -7.32 -8.24 -13.55
CA VAL A 298 -6.47 -8.13 -14.74
C VAL A 298 -6.37 -6.68 -15.19
N ARG A 299 -5.15 -6.22 -15.51
CA ARG A 299 -4.92 -4.99 -16.26
C ARG A 299 -4.33 -5.29 -17.62
N LEU A 300 -4.78 -4.55 -18.64
CA LEU A 300 -4.14 -4.45 -19.93
C LEU A 300 -4.05 -3.00 -20.34
N VAL A 301 -2.83 -2.50 -20.51
CA VAL A 301 -2.56 -1.14 -21.01
C VAL A 301 -2.48 -1.20 -22.54
N VAL A 302 -3.21 -0.32 -23.20
CA VAL A 302 -3.17 -0.13 -24.66
C VAL A 302 -2.70 1.30 -24.94
N GLU A 303 -1.47 1.42 -25.41
CA GLU A 303 -0.82 2.70 -25.65
C GLU A 303 -1.08 3.19 -27.08
N ASN A 304 -0.98 4.49 -27.29
CA ASN A 304 -1.06 5.16 -28.60
C ASN A 304 -2.36 4.90 -29.37
N ILE A 305 -3.50 4.70 -28.66
CA ILE A 305 -4.78 4.45 -29.32
C ILE A 305 -5.44 5.77 -29.78
N PRO A 306 -5.67 5.98 -31.09
CA PRO A 306 -6.41 7.14 -31.60
C PRO A 306 -7.88 7.11 -31.15
N ARG A 307 -8.47 8.30 -30.96
CA ARG A 307 -9.87 8.42 -30.49
C ARG A 307 -10.89 7.71 -31.37
N HIS A 308 -10.71 7.73 -32.70
CA HIS A 308 -11.62 7.08 -33.63
C HIS A 308 -11.53 5.55 -33.50
N VAL A 309 -10.32 4.97 -33.47
CA VAL A 309 -10.10 3.54 -33.25
C VAL A 309 -10.73 3.06 -31.94
N MET A 310 -10.54 3.82 -30.85
CA MET A 310 -11.12 3.46 -29.55
C MET A 310 -12.67 3.42 -29.59
N ARG A 311 -13.32 4.27 -30.41
CA ARG A 311 -14.79 4.27 -30.53
C ARG A 311 -15.32 3.12 -31.37
N GLU A 312 -14.52 2.60 -32.28
CA GLU A 312 -14.87 1.53 -33.21
C GLU A 312 -14.59 0.13 -32.64
N LEU A 313 -13.95 0.03 -31.46
CA LEU A 313 -13.71 -1.26 -30.80
C LEU A 313 -15.01 -2.01 -30.52
N ASP A 314 -14.94 -3.34 -30.48
CA ASP A 314 -16.06 -4.19 -30.05
C ASP A 314 -16.30 -4.05 -28.53
N HIS A 315 -17.04 -3.00 -28.17
CA HIS A 315 -17.45 -2.76 -26.79
C HIS A 315 -18.36 -3.87 -26.22
N GLY A 316 -18.97 -4.69 -27.07
CA GLY A 316 -19.74 -5.86 -26.66
C GLY A 316 -18.83 -6.96 -26.09
N ALA A 317 -17.80 -7.32 -26.86
CA ALA A 317 -16.77 -8.28 -26.42
C ALA A 317 -16.03 -7.80 -25.19
N ILE A 318 -15.69 -6.51 -25.12
CA ILE A 318 -15.06 -5.88 -23.94
C ILE A 318 -15.95 -6.01 -22.69
N ARG A 319 -17.26 -5.71 -22.80
CA ARG A 319 -18.20 -5.88 -21.68
C ARG A 319 -18.33 -7.33 -21.25
N ALA A 320 -18.38 -8.26 -22.20
CA ALA A 320 -18.43 -9.70 -21.90
C ALA A 320 -17.16 -10.16 -21.16
N ALA A 321 -15.98 -9.69 -21.57
CA ALA A 321 -14.73 -9.97 -20.86
C ALA A 321 -14.73 -9.41 -19.43
N LYS A 322 -15.16 -8.15 -19.26
CA LYS A 322 -15.29 -7.50 -17.94
C LYS A 322 -16.26 -8.23 -17.01
N ALA A 323 -17.36 -8.78 -17.54
CA ALA A 323 -18.34 -9.51 -16.75
C ALA A 323 -17.80 -10.84 -16.20
N ARG A 324 -16.83 -11.46 -16.87
CA ARG A 324 -16.19 -12.72 -16.43
C ARG A 324 -15.17 -12.51 -15.35
N ALA A 325 -14.35 -11.46 -15.43
CA ALA A 325 -13.33 -11.15 -14.45
C ALA A 325 -13.95 -10.63 -13.14
N LEU A 326 -13.24 -10.74 -12.00
CA LEU A 326 -13.58 -9.93 -10.84
C LEU A 326 -13.41 -8.45 -11.17
N HIS A 327 -12.29 -8.11 -11.81
CA HIS A 327 -12.00 -6.78 -12.33
C HIS A 327 -11.13 -6.88 -13.58
N LEU A 328 -11.56 -6.26 -14.68
CA LEU A 328 -10.74 -6.07 -15.87
C LEU A 328 -10.58 -4.57 -16.14
N HIS A 329 -9.35 -4.08 -15.92
CA HIS A 329 -8.95 -2.71 -16.21
C HIS A 329 -8.29 -2.65 -17.59
N LEU A 330 -9.01 -2.13 -18.59
CA LEU A 330 -8.44 -1.76 -19.88
C LEU A 330 -8.06 -0.28 -19.82
N ASP A 331 -6.76 0.00 -19.74
CA ASP A 331 -6.18 1.35 -19.67
C ASP A 331 -5.81 1.83 -21.09
N PHE A 332 -6.72 2.57 -21.72
CA PHE A 332 -6.52 3.13 -23.05
C PHE A 332 -5.81 4.46 -22.97
N ARG A 333 -4.55 4.50 -23.41
CA ARG A 333 -3.71 5.70 -23.45
C ARG A 333 -3.64 6.26 -24.85
N ARG A 334 -3.91 7.55 -24.97
CA ARG A 334 -3.80 8.26 -26.26
C ARG A 334 -2.32 8.42 -26.62
N PRO A 335 -2.02 8.60 -27.93
CA PRO A 335 -0.70 9.08 -28.32
C PRO A 335 -0.36 10.35 -27.53
N GLU A 336 0.84 10.45 -27.03
CA GLU A 336 1.33 11.74 -26.54
C GLU A 336 1.17 12.72 -27.69
N ALA A 337 0.41 13.80 -27.45
CA ALA A 337 0.39 14.90 -28.40
C ALA A 337 1.85 15.35 -28.51
N GLU A 338 2.47 15.17 -29.70
CA GLU A 338 3.67 15.91 -29.99
C GLU A 338 3.34 17.35 -29.58
N ARG A 339 3.96 17.82 -28.53
CA ARG A 339 3.96 19.24 -28.21
C ARG A 339 4.67 19.90 -29.38
N THR A 340 3.92 20.10 -30.47
CA THR A 340 4.31 21.10 -31.44
C THR A 340 4.38 22.38 -30.63
N VAL A 341 5.58 22.77 -30.31
CA VAL A 341 5.90 24.05 -29.74
C VAL A 341 5.28 25.09 -30.67
N GLY A 342 4.07 25.58 -30.32
CA GLY A 342 3.40 26.56 -31.13
C GLY A 342 1.87 26.40 -31.16
N VAL A 343 1.18 26.75 -30.08
CA VAL A 343 -0.19 27.26 -30.21
C VAL A 343 -0.11 28.69 -30.69
N GLY A 344 -0.05 28.83 -31.98
CA GLY A 344 -0.17 30.10 -32.68
C GLY A 344 -0.33 29.79 -34.16
N GLY A 345 -1.36 30.32 -34.78
CA GLY A 345 -1.52 30.24 -36.23
C GLY A 345 -0.26 30.74 -36.95
N PRO A 346 -0.10 30.49 -38.25
CA PRO A 346 1.12 30.80 -38.99
C PRO A 346 1.46 32.28 -38.85
N GLY A 347 2.48 32.61 -38.04
CA GLY A 347 3.02 33.96 -38.04
C GLY A 347 3.55 34.56 -36.73
N ARG A 348 3.19 34.10 -35.50
CA ARG A 348 3.74 34.70 -34.28
C ARG A 348 3.97 33.66 -33.19
N ARG A 349 5.24 33.37 -32.92
CA ARG A 349 5.67 32.73 -31.65
C ARG A 349 5.54 33.81 -30.56
N GLN A 350 4.48 33.73 -29.75
CA GLN A 350 4.38 34.54 -28.54
C GLN A 350 5.01 33.78 -27.38
N THR A 351 5.96 34.37 -26.71
CA THR A 351 6.55 33.85 -25.48
C THR A 351 5.57 34.07 -24.32
N LEU A 352 5.74 33.34 -23.21
CA LEU A 352 4.93 33.55 -21.98
C LEU A 352 4.99 35.03 -21.52
N PRO A 353 6.15 35.70 -21.51
CA PRO A 353 6.23 37.13 -21.24
C PRO A 353 5.39 37.98 -22.21
N ASP A 354 5.30 37.63 -23.51
CA ASP A 354 4.48 38.36 -24.48
C ASP A 354 2.99 38.20 -24.20
N LEU A 355 2.54 37.01 -23.84
CA LEU A 355 1.16 36.72 -23.44
C LEU A 355 0.77 37.47 -22.16
N VAL A 356 1.65 37.49 -21.14
CA VAL A 356 1.44 38.24 -19.91
C VAL A 356 1.38 39.73 -20.20
N ARG A 357 2.28 40.26 -21.02
CA ARG A 357 2.28 41.67 -21.44
C ARG A 357 0.96 42.05 -22.14
N GLU A 358 0.51 41.23 -23.10
CA GLU A 358 -0.74 41.45 -23.84
C GLU A 358 -1.96 41.42 -22.91
N TYR A 359 -2.03 40.43 -22.00
CA TYR A 359 -3.10 40.29 -21.03
C TYR A 359 -3.18 41.50 -20.08
N LEU A 360 -2.06 41.89 -19.46
CA LEU A 360 -2.00 43.01 -18.53
C LEU A 360 -2.26 44.36 -19.20
N SER A 361 -1.91 44.49 -20.49
CA SER A 361 -2.19 45.71 -21.27
C SER A 361 -3.68 45.94 -21.50
N ARG A 362 -4.51 44.91 -21.52
CA ARG A 362 -5.95 44.96 -21.76
C ARG A 362 -6.81 45.02 -20.49
N ARG A 363 -6.22 44.81 -19.31
CA ARG A 363 -6.96 44.81 -18.02
C ARG A 363 -7.44 46.23 -17.69
N PRO A 364 -8.69 46.39 -17.23
CA PRO A 364 -9.14 47.67 -16.66
C PRO A 364 -8.28 48.02 -15.44
N LEU A 365 -7.80 49.27 -15.38
CA LEU A 365 -7.01 49.77 -14.25
C LEU A 365 -7.68 51.00 -13.67
N PRO A 366 -7.63 51.18 -12.32
CA PRO A 366 -8.02 52.44 -11.69
C PRO A 366 -7.17 53.62 -12.23
N GLU A 367 -7.75 54.80 -12.38
CA GLU A 367 -7.12 56.01 -12.98
C GLU A 367 -5.79 56.45 -12.31
N ARG A 368 -5.55 55.98 -11.08
CA ARG A 368 -4.35 56.32 -10.31
C ARG A 368 -3.15 55.41 -10.57
N LEU A 369 -3.30 54.32 -11.35
CA LEU A 369 -2.24 53.37 -11.64
C LEU A 369 -1.71 53.52 -13.07
N SER A 370 -0.38 53.68 -13.22
CA SER A 370 0.28 53.66 -14.50
C SER A 370 0.23 52.27 -15.13
N ARG A 371 -0.32 52.16 -16.33
CA ARG A 371 -0.37 50.89 -17.09
C ARG A 371 1.00 50.34 -17.38
N GLU A 372 1.95 51.18 -17.71
CA GLU A 372 3.34 50.81 -17.99
C GLU A 372 3.99 50.14 -16.75
N ARG A 373 3.78 50.77 -15.58
CA ARG A 373 4.33 50.25 -14.31
C ARG A 373 3.67 48.95 -13.89
N PHE A 374 2.36 48.79 -14.17
CA PHE A 374 1.62 47.55 -13.89
C PHE A 374 2.09 46.40 -14.76
N VAL A 375 2.32 46.64 -16.06
CA VAL A 375 2.87 45.62 -16.99
C VAL A 375 4.30 45.25 -16.63
N ALA A 376 5.14 46.26 -16.31
CA ALA A 376 6.53 46.03 -15.90
C ALA A 376 6.62 45.17 -14.65
N LEU A 377 5.82 45.45 -13.61
CA LEU A 377 5.76 44.65 -12.36
C LEU A 377 5.31 43.23 -12.64
N GLY A 378 4.33 42.99 -13.50
CA GLY A 378 3.88 41.66 -13.83
C GLY A 378 4.93 40.84 -14.58
N LEU A 379 5.75 41.45 -15.42
CA LEU A 379 6.88 40.81 -16.07
C LEU A 379 8.05 40.51 -15.12
N GLU A 380 8.31 41.39 -14.17
CA GLU A 380 9.31 41.21 -13.11
C GLU A 380 8.93 40.02 -12.22
N MET A 381 7.68 39.95 -11.74
CA MET A 381 7.18 38.82 -10.97
C MET A 381 7.23 37.47 -11.73
N LEU A 382 7.06 37.50 -13.05
CA LEU A 382 7.20 36.32 -13.89
C LEU A 382 8.66 35.87 -13.96
N ALA A 383 9.60 36.79 -14.11
CA ALA A 383 11.03 36.49 -14.12
C ALA A 383 11.52 35.91 -12.76
N ASP A 384 11.08 36.52 -11.64
CA ASP A 384 11.39 36.04 -10.29
C ASP A 384 10.84 34.63 -10.03
N ALA A 385 9.66 34.31 -10.60
CA ALA A 385 9.08 32.97 -10.50
C ALA A 385 9.86 31.93 -11.32
N ASP A 386 10.40 32.30 -12.48
CA ASP A 386 11.23 31.41 -13.32
C ASP A 386 12.61 31.13 -12.64
N ASP A 387 13.21 32.14 -12.00
CA ASP A 387 14.48 32.01 -11.27
C ASP A 387 14.33 31.19 -9.96
N SER A 388 13.13 31.11 -9.42
CA SER A 388 12.84 30.36 -8.17
C SER A 388 12.57 28.86 -8.38
N VAL A 389 12.46 28.38 -9.61
CA VAL A 389 12.30 26.96 -9.95
C VAL A 389 13.70 26.34 -10.10
N PRO A 390 14.14 25.43 -9.20
CA PRO A 390 15.41 24.76 -9.35
C PRO A 390 15.44 23.99 -10.67
N ASP A 391 16.53 24.17 -11.42
CA ASP A 391 16.80 23.52 -12.71
C ASP A 391 16.62 22.00 -12.61
N ARG A 392 15.50 21.49 -13.12
CA ARG A 392 15.25 20.07 -13.31
C ARG A 392 15.69 19.70 -14.73
N SER A 393 16.98 19.73 -14.96
CA SER A 393 17.58 19.06 -16.12
C SER A 393 17.64 17.54 -15.89
N PRO A 394 17.48 16.72 -16.95
CA PRO A 394 16.90 15.37 -16.99
C PRO A 394 17.74 14.28 -16.34
#